data_87d501042308c5d185578c6ae7a40397
#
_entry.id   87d501042308c5d185578c6ae7a40397
#
_cell.length_a   1.000
_cell.length_b   1.000
_cell.length_c   1.000
_cell.angle_alpha   90.00
_cell.angle_beta   90.00
_cell.angle_gamma   90.00
#
_symmetry.space_group_name_H-M   'P 1'
#
loop_
_entity.id
_entity.type
_entity.pdbx_description
1 polymer ?
#
loop_
_entity_poly.entity_id
_entity_poly.type
_entity_poly.pdbx_seq_one_letter_code
_entity_poly.pdbx_strand_id
1 'polypeptide(L)'
;MYDYINYIEVDKSPEELYKEFLKDFVSFRKENNLTQELLSLYSNVNRVKIARIESDMHSPTIKAMIDILGPLGYTLTIEKVNKKKKKENKENKDC
;
A
#
# COMPACT_ATOMS: atom_id res chain seq x y z
N MET A 1 -20.74 18.97 -8.68
CA MET A 1 -20.75 18.68 -8.49
C MET A 1 -20.89 18.12 -8.22
N TYR A 2 -20.82 17.92 -8.11
CA TYR A 2 -20.77 17.41 -7.87
C TYR A 2 -20.92 16.96 -6.99
N ASP A 3 -20.77 17.13 -6.41
CA ASP A 3 -20.91 16.77 -5.57
C ASP A 3 -21.31 15.98 -4.99
N TYR A 4 -21.76 15.76 -4.89
CA TYR A 4 -22.22 14.85 -4.47
C TYR A 4 -21.73 13.78 -4.49
N ILE A 5 -21.19 13.68 -5.10
CA ILE A 5 -20.53 12.76 -5.39
C ILE A 5 -19.87 12.35 -4.42
N ASN A 6 -19.58 13.02 -3.85
CA ASN A 6 -18.92 12.76 -2.99
C ASN A 6 -19.50 12.33 -1.90
N TYR A 7 -20.35 11.92 -1.87
CA TYR A 7 -20.87 11.47 -0.95
C TYR A 7 -20.43 10.37 -0.37
N ILE A 8 -19.36 9.73 -0.71
CA ILE A 8 -18.75 8.72 0.03
C ILE A 8 -17.97 9.38 1.08
N GLU A 9 -18.41 9.29 2.29
CA GLU A 9 -17.63 9.74 3.37
C GLU A 9 -16.70 8.68 3.79
N VAL A 10 -15.43 8.96 3.92
CA VAL A 10 -14.46 8.01 4.45
C VAL A 10 -13.83 8.64 5.68
N ASP A 11 -13.41 7.77 6.60
CA ASP A 11 -12.82 8.24 7.83
C ASP A 11 -11.41 8.75 7.66
N LYS A 12 -10.78 8.48 6.56
CA LYS A 12 -9.36 8.73 6.40
C LYS A 12 -9.08 9.64 5.24
N SER A 13 -8.16 10.55 5.42
CA SER A 13 -7.72 11.41 4.35
C SER A 13 -6.85 10.62 3.37
N PRO A 14 -6.65 11.13 2.16
CA PRO A 14 -5.71 10.49 1.23
C PRO A 14 -4.32 10.30 1.82
N GLU A 15 -3.87 11.25 2.64
CA GLU A 15 -2.56 11.13 3.25
C GLU A 15 -2.51 9.99 4.24
N GLU A 16 -3.57 9.82 5.02
CA GLU A 16 -3.63 8.69 5.94
C GLU A 16 -3.65 7.38 5.21
N LEU A 17 -4.39 7.32 4.09
CA LEU A 17 -4.43 6.11 3.28
C LEU A 17 -3.06 5.79 2.70
N TYR A 18 -2.32 6.80 2.27
CA TYR A 18 -0.99 6.60 1.74
C TYR A 18 -0.05 6.07 2.83
N LYS A 19 -0.12 6.64 4.03
CA LYS A 19 0.74 6.17 5.11
C LYS A 19 0.40 4.76 5.52
N GLU A 20 -0.88 4.39 5.49
CA GLU A 20 -1.26 3.02 5.75
C GLU A 20 -0.70 2.09 4.70
N PHE A 21 -0.73 2.51 3.43
CA PHE A 21 -0.14 1.73 2.37
C PHE A 21 1.35 1.50 2.62
N LEU A 22 2.06 2.53 3.06
CA LEU A 22 3.49 2.37 3.35
C LEU A 22 3.72 1.38 4.47
N LYS A 23 2.90 1.41 5.51
CA LYS A 23 3.01 0.43 6.57
C LYS A 23 2.72 -0.97 6.07
N ASP A 24 1.71 -1.10 5.23
CA ASP A 24 1.37 -2.40 4.67
C ASP A 24 2.48 -2.92 3.79
N PHE A 25 3.12 -2.03 3.05
CA PHE A 25 4.23 -2.42 2.19
C PHE A 25 5.40 -2.95 3.02
N VAL A 26 5.74 -2.25 4.11
CA VAL A 26 6.82 -2.69 4.98
C VAL A 26 6.47 -4.02 5.63
N SER A 27 5.22 -4.16 6.10
CA SER A 27 4.77 -5.40 6.71
C SER A 27 4.82 -6.55 5.72
N PHE A 28 4.36 -6.30 4.50
CA PHE A 28 4.41 -7.30 3.43
C PHE A 28 5.84 -7.77 3.20
N ARG A 29 6.77 -6.81 3.12
CA ARG A 29 8.15 -7.16 2.89
C ARG A 29 8.69 -8.02 4.03
N LYS A 30 8.43 -7.60 5.27
CA LYS A 30 8.95 -8.33 6.43
C LYS A 30 8.30 -9.70 6.58
N GLU A 31 7.01 -9.79 6.33
CA GLU A 31 6.32 -11.06 6.45
C GLU A 31 6.79 -12.08 5.42
N ASN A 32 7.33 -11.59 4.31
CA ASN A 32 7.89 -12.46 3.30
C ASN A 32 9.40 -12.63 3.46
N ASN A 33 9.92 -12.22 4.59
CA ASN A 33 11.35 -12.38 4.92
C ASN A 33 12.25 -11.71 3.89
N LEU A 34 11.84 -10.56 3.40
CA LEU A 34 12.61 -9.83 2.40
C LEU A 34 13.28 -8.64 3.06
N THR A 35 14.61 -8.63 3.05
CA THR A 35 15.32 -7.42 3.45
C THR A 35 15.18 -6.40 2.32
N GLN A 36 15.52 -5.15 2.61
CA GLN A 36 15.53 -4.15 1.56
C GLN A 36 16.50 -4.53 0.44
N GLU A 37 17.61 -5.17 0.81
CA GLU A 37 18.57 -5.64 -0.19
C GLU A 37 17.97 -6.72 -1.07
N LEU A 38 17.28 -7.69 -0.47
CA LEU A 38 16.66 -8.73 -1.27
C LEU A 38 15.57 -8.18 -2.16
N LEU A 39 14.77 -7.27 -1.64
CA LEU A 39 13.74 -6.65 -2.45
C LEU A 39 14.35 -5.89 -3.61
N SER A 40 15.46 -5.19 -3.37
CA SER A 40 16.18 -4.50 -4.42
C SER A 40 16.66 -5.49 -5.48
N LEU A 41 17.19 -6.63 -5.03
CA LEU A 41 17.68 -7.63 -5.95
C LEU A 41 16.57 -8.19 -6.83
N TYR A 42 15.44 -8.53 -6.25
CA TYR A 42 14.34 -9.11 -7.01
C TYR A 42 13.66 -8.08 -7.93
N SER A 43 13.55 -6.87 -7.48
CA SER A 43 12.81 -5.86 -8.23
C SER A 43 13.68 -5.06 -9.18
N ASN A 44 15.00 -5.14 -9.00
CA ASN A 44 15.95 -4.34 -9.77
C ASN A 44 15.73 -2.85 -9.51
N VAL A 45 15.23 -2.52 -8.33
CA VAL A 45 15.06 -1.14 -7.91
C VAL A 45 16.10 -0.87 -6.82
N ASN A 46 16.74 0.28 -6.88
CA ASN A 46 17.80 0.63 -5.97
C ASN A 46 17.35 0.54 -4.51
N ARG A 47 18.19 -0.07 -3.67
CA ARG A 47 17.86 -0.25 -2.26
C ARG A 47 17.64 1.09 -1.54
N VAL A 48 18.44 2.09 -1.88
CA VAL A 48 18.30 3.39 -1.26
C VAL A 48 16.93 3.99 -1.61
N LYS A 49 16.49 3.79 -2.85
CA LYS A 49 15.17 4.26 -3.24
C LYS A 49 14.07 3.53 -2.46
N ILE A 50 14.21 2.22 -2.28
CA ILE A 50 13.26 1.47 -1.48
C ILE A 50 13.22 2.01 -0.06
N ALA A 51 14.38 2.25 0.54
CA ALA A 51 14.44 2.77 1.89
C ALA A 51 13.77 4.14 2.00
N ARG A 52 13.96 4.97 1.01
CA ARG A 52 13.34 6.30 1.02
C ARG A 52 11.83 6.23 0.83
N ILE A 53 11.36 5.29 0.04
CA ILE A 53 9.93 5.08 -0.10
C ILE A 53 9.34 4.66 1.24
N GLU A 54 9.98 3.71 1.91
CA GLU A 54 9.46 3.19 3.16
C GLU A 54 9.46 4.24 4.27
N SER A 55 10.38 5.17 4.23
CA SER A 55 10.46 6.21 5.25
C SER A 55 9.68 7.48 4.85
N ASP A 56 8.94 7.40 3.75
CA ASP A 56 8.14 8.54 3.26
C ASP A 56 9.00 9.74 2.87
N MET A 57 10.22 9.47 2.42
CA MET A 57 11.10 10.51 1.92
C MET A 57 11.07 10.62 0.42
N HIS A 58 10.36 9.72 -0.24
CA HIS A 58 10.25 9.70 -1.69
C HIS A 58 8.89 9.12 -2.05
N SER A 59 8.14 9.82 -2.86
CA SER A 59 6.81 9.36 -3.29
C SER A 59 6.98 8.60 -4.59
N PRO A 60 6.79 7.29 -4.58
CA PRO A 60 6.96 6.50 -5.80
C PRO A 60 5.78 6.71 -6.74
N THR A 61 6.04 6.51 -8.02
CA THR A 61 4.93 6.43 -8.96
C THR A 61 4.26 5.07 -8.81
N ILE A 62 3.05 4.97 -9.33
CA ILE A 62 2.36 3.69 -9.33
C ILE A 62 3.18 2.67 -10.10
N LYS A 63 3.77 3.08 -11.23
CA LYS A 63 4.57 2.17 -12.01
C LYS A 63 5.78 1.67 -11.22
N ALA A 64 6.41 2.55 -10.45
CA ALA A 64 7.56 2.14 -9.63
C ALA A 64 7.15 1.10 -8.61
N MET A 65 5.97 1.26 -8.00
CA MET A 65 5.50 0.27 -7.04
C MET A 65 5.18 -1.05 -7.72
N ILE A 66 4.61 -1.01 -8.91
CA ILE A 66 4.34 -2.24 -9.66
C ILE A 66 5.65 -2.91 -10.04
N ASP A 67 6.68 -2.12 -10.40
CA ASP A 67 7.99 -2.67 -10.71
C ASP A 67 8.59 -3.41 -9.52
N ILE A 68 8.32 -2.92 -8.31
CA ILE A 68 8.82 -3.56 -7.10
C ILE A 68 8.02 -4.82 -6.78
N LEU A 69 6.70 -4.75 -6.88
CA LEU A 69 5.83 -5.83 -6.45
C LEU A 69 5.65 -6.91 -7.50
N GLY A 70 5.70 -6.53 -8.78
CA GLY A 70 5.42 -7.47 -9.87
C GLY A 70 6.28 -8.72 -9.87
N PRO A 71 7.61 -8.58 -9.73
CA PRO A 71 8.46 -9.78 -9.71
C PRO A 71 8.15 -10.72 -8.57
N LEU A 72 7.50 -10.23 -7.52
CA LEU A 72 7.11 -11.05 -6.39
C LEU A 72 5.72 -11.65 -6.57
N GLY A 73 5.06 -11.34 -7.68
CA GLY A 73 3.73 -11.88 -7.94
C GLY A 73 2.60 -11.04 -7.41
N TYR A 74 2.85 -9.78 -7.09
CA TYR A 74 1.84 -8.89 -6.54
C TYR A 74 1.67 -7.67 -7.43
N THR A 75 0.57 -7.00 -7.28
CA THR A 75 0.31 -5.79 -8.04
C THR A 75 -0.53 -4.84 -7.19
N LEU A 76 -0.74 -3.65 -7.72
CA LEU A 76 -1.62 -2.69 -7.09
C LEU A 76 -3.00 -2.79 -7.76
N THR A 77 -4.02 -2.51 -6.99
CA THR A 77 -5.36 -2.54 -7.52
C THR A 77 -6.17 -1.43 -6.85
N ILE A 78 -7.35 -1.22 -7.35
CA ILE A 78 -8.26 -0.23 -6.80
C ILE A 78 -9.31 -0.96 -5.99
N GLU A 79 -9.48 -0.52 -4.77
CA GLU A 79 -10.49 -1.11 -3.93
C GLU A 79 -11.22 -0.03 -3.17
N LYS A 80 -12.41 -0.35 -2.77
CA LYS A 80 -13.23 0.60 -2.04
C LYS A 80 -12.75 0.73 -0.62
N VAL A 81 -12.64 1.95 -0.12
CA VAL A 81 -12.27 2.18 1.26
C VAL A 81 -13.51 2.03 2.11
N ASN A 82 -13.41 1.20 3.16
CA ASN A 82 -14.50 1.06 4.08
C ASN A 82 -14.50 2.20 5.05
N LYS A 83 -15.67 2.72 5.31
CA LYS A 83 -15.75 3.69 6.20
C LYS A 83 -15.62 3.24 7.55
N LYS A 84 -15.73 2.50 8.06
CA LYS A 84 -15.61 2.12 9.36
C LYS A 84 -15.53 0.78 9.59
N LYS A 85 -15.79 0.46 9.47
CA LYS A 85 -15.70 -0.64 9.48
C LYS A 85 -15.13 -1.40 9.57
N LYS A 86 -14.92 -1.56 9.67
CA LYS A 86 -14.44 -2.16 9.57
C LYS A 86 -14.31 -3.13 9.85
N LYS A 87 -14.28 -3.50 10.28
CA LYS A 87 -14.07 -4.27 10.53
C LYS A 87 -14.72 -5.16 10.69
N GLU A 88 -15.23 -5.22 10.87
CA GLU A 88 -15.77 -5.80 11.00
C GLU A 88 -15.97 -6.72 10.64
N ASN A 89 -15.95 -6.83 10.57
CA ASN A 89 -16.11 -7.48 10.07
C ASN A 89 -15.95 -8.43 9.90
N LYS A 90 -15.51 -8.76 10.09
CA LYS A 90 -15.22 -9.48 9.91
C LYS A 90 -15.69 -10.38 10.08
N GLU A 91 -15.79 -10.24 10.50
CA GLU A 91 -16.12 -10.81 10.68
C GLU A 91 -16.57 -11.54 10.38
N ASN A 92 -16.71 -11.53 10.46
CA ASN A 92 -17.04 -11.96 10.09
C ASN A 92 -17.18 -12.68 9.66
N LYS A 93 -16.93 -12.92 9.69
CA LYS A 93 -16.88 -13.42 9.31
C LYS A 93 -17.28 -14.17 9.10
N ASP A 94 -17.10 -14.16 9.48
CA ASP A 94 -17.35 -14.62 9.33
C ASP A 94 -17.76 -15.09 9.09
N CYS A 95 -17.56 -15.31 9.25
CA CYS A 95 -17.77 -15.33 9.01
C CYS A 95 -18.11 -15.57 8.92
#